data_97f3f60a5b39c499818f8e216a16c5fc
#
_entry.id   97f3f60a5b39c499818f8e216a16c5fc
#
_cell.length_a   1.000
_cell.length_b   1.000
_cell.length_c   1.000
_cell.angle_alpha   90.00
_cell.angle_beta   90.00
_cell.angle_gamma   90.00
#
_symmetry.space_group_name_H-M   'P 1'
#
loop_
_entity.id
_entity.type
_entity.pdbx_description
1 polymer ?
#
loop_
_entity_poly.entity_id
_entity_poly.type
_entity_poly.pdbx_seq_one_letter_code
_entity_poly.pdbx_strand_id
1 'polypeptide(L)'
;TPEEEQYVHMHSVTECIARIIPAERLAEADEVRDNLNYEDIFPYIYLEDGLVEFLELLAGRGIRMAVHTNRTNTTERLLRHFEIDRFFAPVVNAGSLKRPKPDPEGVHYILNAWGLPTETVAYIGDSALDERSAGAAGVTFWSYKNPALAAAMFVPDFDTLRSCLAGIAAPVPGRTAEEPDLS
;
A
#
# COMPACT_ATOMS: atom_id res chain seq x y z
N THR A 1 20.71 11.13 10.38
CA THR A 1 21.48 9.88 10.66
C THR A 1 20.77 8.69 10.01
N PRO A 2 21.47 7.58 9.69
CA PRO A 2 20.82 6.37 9.16
C PRO A 2 19.70 5.81 10.05
N GLU A 3 19.83 5.97 11.37
CA GLU A 3 18.79 5.56 12.33
C GLU A 3 17.53 6.43 12.23
N GLU A 4 17.69 7.73 12.00
CA GLU A 4 16.57 8.67 11.79
C GLU A 4 15.87 8.39 10.45
N GLU A 5 16.64 8.11 9.38
CA GLU A 5 16.09 7.71 8.09
C GLU A 5 15.24 6.43 8.24
N GLN A 6 15.76 5.41 8.91
CA GLN A 6 15.01 4.19 9.18
C GLN A 6 13.75 4.47 10.02
N TYR A 7 13.85 5.35 11.03
CA TYR A 7 12.71 5.74 11.84
C TYR A 7 11.60 6.40 11.02
N VAL A 8 11.96 7.32 10.11
CA VAL A 8 11.01 8.04 9.24
C VAL A 8 10.25 7.07 8.31
N HIS A 9 10.91 6.04 7.81
CA HIS A 9 10.27 5.02 6.97
C HIS A 9 9.25 4.14 7.73
N MET A 10 9.41 4.00 9.05
CA MET A 10 8.61 3.08 9.87
C MET A 10 7.48 3.73 10.65
N HIS A 11 7.42 5.07 10.71
CA HIS A 11 6.51 5.81 11.59
C HIS A 11 5.68 6.83 10.82
N SER A 12 4.59 7.29 11.44
CA SER A 12 3.79 8.38 10.88
C SER A 12 4.56 9.70 10.82
N VAL A 13 4.17 10.59 9.92
CA VAL A 13 4.78 11.94 9.82
C VAL A 13 4.72 12.68 11.17
N THR A 14 3.63 12.56 11.90
CA THR A 14 3.44 13.18 13.21
C THR A 14 4.44 12.64 14.24
N GLU A 15 4.65 11.33 14.30
CA GLU A 15 5.64 10.71 15.18
C GLU A 15 7.06 11.12 14.79
N CYS A 16 7.36 11.20 13.48
CA CYS A 16 8.65 11.64 12.97
C CYS A 16 8.94 13.09 13.36
N ILE A 17 7.98 14.00 13.18
CA ILE A 17 8.09 15.40 13.57
C ILE A 17 8.33 15.52 15.08
N ALA A 18 7.53 14.82 15.89
CA ALA A 18 7.66 14.86 17.35
C ALA A 18 9.01 14.31 17.87
N ARG A 19 9.64 13.39 17.11
CA ARG A 19 10.96 12.84 17.48
C ARG A 19 12.13 13.71 17.06
N ILE A 20 12.04 14.34 15.87
CA ILE A 20 13.16 15.05 15.24
C ILE A 20 13.18 16.52 15.61
N ILE A 21 12.00 17.11 15.78
CA ILE A 21 11.84 18.54 16.04
C ILE A 21 11.77 18.79 17.56
N PRO A 22 12.56 19.72 18.11
CA PRO A 22 12.45 20.11 19.52
C PRO A 22 11.02 20.57 19.88
N ALA A 23 10.57 20.24 21.09
CA ALA A 23 9.20 20.47 21.53
C ALA A 23 8.73 21.94 21.39
N GLU A 24 9.65 22.88 21.60
CA GLU A 24 9.40 24.31 21.45
C GLU A 24 9.18 24.78 20.01
N ARG A 25 9.54 23.96 19.02
CA ARG A 25 9.37 24.25 17.58
C ARG A 25 8.31 23.40 16.89
N LEU A 26 7.57 22.57 17.61
CA LEU A 26 6.55 21.70 17.02
C LEU A 26 5.43 22.50 16.33
N ALA A 27 5.00 23.62 16.94
CA ALA A 27 3.98 24.47 16.34
C ALA A 27 4.45 25.11 15.01
N GLU A 28 5.73 25.52 14.93
CA GLU A 28 6.35 26.01 13.69
C GLU A 28 6.44 24.91 12.62
N ALA A 29 6.81 23.69 13.02
CA ALA A 29 6.89 22.55 12.12
C ALA A 29 5.51 22.16 11.58
N ASP A 30 4.47 22.20 12.39
CA ASP A 30 3.09 21.96 11.96
C ASP A 30 2.60 23.03 10.99
N GLU A 31 2.90 24.31 11.24
CA GLU A 31 2.56 25.41 10.31
C GLU A 31 3.28 25.25 8.97
N VAL A 32 4.57 24.89 8.97
CA VAL A 32 5.32 24.60 7.74
C VAL A 32 4.71 23.41 7.00
N ARG A 33 4.40 22.32 7.70
CA ARG A 33 3.77 21.13 7.11
C ARG A 33 2.43 21.47 6.45
N ASP A 34 1.58 22.24 7.11
CA ASP A 34 0.25 22.59 6.63
C ASP A 34 0.28 23.54 5.43
N ASN A 35 1.36 24.33 5.30
CA ASN A 35 1.61 25.21 4.17
C ASN A 35 2.46 24.59 3.05
N LEU A 36 2.97 23.37 3.23
CA LEU A 36 3.72 22.69 2.18
C LEU A 36 2.85 22.43 0.95
N ASN A 37 3.27 22.97 -0.19
CA ASN A 37 2.71 22.55 -1.46
C ASN A 37 3.38 21.22 -1.88
N TYR A 38 2.70 20.11 -1.63
CA TYR A 38 3.23 18.78 -1.96
C TYR A 38 3.53 18.58 -3.46
N GLU A 39 2.96 19.40 -4.33
CA GLU A 39 3.26 19.32 -5.77
C GLU A 39 4.70 19.74 -6.07
N ASP A 40 5.31 20.57 -5.23
CA ASP A 40 6.70 20.99 -5.38
C ASP A 40 7.70 19.84 -5.17
N ILE A 41 7.29 18.76 -4.50
CA ILE A 41 8.11 17.57 -4.30
C ILE A 41 7.88 16.49 -5.37
N PHE A 42 6.82 16.56 -6.19
CA PHE A 42 6.55 15.56 -7.23
C PHE A 42 7.71 15.34 -8.20
N PRO A 43 8.47 16.37 -8.63
CA PRO A 43 9.64 16.17 -9.48
C PRO A 43 10.76 15.32 -8.86
N TYR A 44 10.73 15.11 -7.55
CA TYR A 44 11.71 14.32 -6.80
C TYR A 44 11.19 12.94 -6.39
N ILE A 45 9.96 12.61 -6.76
CA ILE A 45 9.35 11.29 -6.53
C ILE A 45 9.43 10.51 -7.83
N TYR A 46 9.85 9.26 -7.75
CA TYR A 46 9.96 8.36 -8.89
C TYR A 46 9.14 7.11 -8.65
N LEU A 47 8.60 6.55 -9.73
CA LEU A 47 8.03 5.21 -9.67
C LEU A 47 9.14 4.18 -9.53
N GLU A 48 8.84 3.11 -8.82
CA GLU A 48 9.70 1.93 -8.80
C GLU A 48 9.77 1.30 -10.20
N ASP A 49 10.96 0.82 -10.57
CA ASP A 49 11.18 0.15 -11.85
C ASP A 49 10.25 -1.08 -11.99
N GLY A 50 9.67 -1.25 -13.17
CA GLY A 50 8.77 -2.36 -13.49
C GLY A 50 7.37 -2.25 -12.88
N LEU A 51 7.05 -1.18 -12.11
CA LEU A 51 5.74 -1.02 -11.48
C LEU A 51 4.62 -0.91 -12.52
N VAL A 52 4.78 -0.06 -13.54
CA VAL A 52 3.72 0.18 -14.54
C VAL A 52 3.39 -1.09 -15.29
N GLU A 53 4.41 -1.80 -15.76
CA GLU A 53 4.28 -3.08 -16.49
C GLU A 53 3.64 -4.17 -15.61
N PHE A 54 3.92 -4.14 -14.31
CA PHE A 54 3.28 -5.03 -13.34
C PHE A 54 1.80 -4.70 -13.17
N LEU A 55 1.43 -3.42 -13.03
CA LEU A 55 0.04 -2.97 -12.93
C LEU A 55 -0.76 -3.31 -14.19
N GLU A 56 -0.17 -3.13 -15.37
CA GLU A 56 -0.77 -3.51 -16.66
C GLU A 56 -1.01 -5.01 -16.77
N LEU A 57 -0.04 -5.83 -16.32
CA LEU A 57 -0.21 -7.29 -16.26
C LEU A 57 -1.39 -7.69 -15.38
N LEU A 58 -1.50 -7.10 -14.19
CA LEU A 58 -2.59 -7.40 -13.26
C LEU A 58 -3.94 -6.96 -13.82
N ALA A 59 -4.01 -5.74 -14.39
CA ALA A 59 -5.22 -5.22 -15.03
C ALA A 59 -5.65 -6.10 -16.22
N GLY A 60 -4.72 -6.53 -17.07
CA GLY A 60 -4.97 -7.42 -18.20
C GLY A 60 -5.47 -8.81 -17.78
N ARG A 61 -5.24 -9.21 -16.52
CA ARG A 61 -5.75 -10.44 -15.92
C ARG A 61 -7.04 -10.26 -15.13
N GLY A 62 -7.60 -9.06 -15.09
CA GLY A 62 -8.79 -8.74 -14.33
C GLY A 62 -8.58 -8.74 -12.81
N ILE A 63 -7.31 -8.66 -12.35
CA ILE A 63 -6.99 -8.59 -10.92
C ILE A 63 -7.26 -7.15 -10.44
N ARG A 64 -8.11 -7.02 -9.43
CA ARG A 64 -8.43 -5.73 -8.83
C ARG A 64 -7.27 -5.26 -7.94
N MET A 65 -7.01 -3.96 -7.97
CA MET A 65 -5.94 -3.34 -7.22
C MET A 65 -6.47 -2.15 -6.40
N ALA A 66 -5.97 -1.96 -5.20
CA ALA A 66 -6.29 -0.85 -4.32
C ALA A 66 -5.01 -0.24 -3.75
N VAL A 67 -5.09 1.01 -3.32
CA VAL A 67 -4.06 1.66 -2.51
C VAL A 67 -4.55 1.78 -1.08
N HIS A 68 -3.68 1.42 -0.11
CA HIS A 68 -3.86 1.68 1.31
C HIS A 68 -2.63 2.41 1.86
N THR A 69 -2.80 3.65 2.31
CA THR A 69 -1.68 4.51 2.69
C THR A 69 -1.98 5.38 3.91
N ASN A 70 -0.94 5.70 4.69
CA ASN A 70 -1.02 6.69 5.77
C ASN A 70 -0.82 8.15 5.28
N ARG A 71 -0.62 8.38 3.99
CA ARG A 71 -0.76 9.73 3.41
C ARG A 71 -2.21 10.19 3.57
N THR A 72 -2.44 11.50 3.68
CA THR A 72 -3.78 12.05 3.90
C THR A 72 -4.44 12.53 2.62
N ASN A 73 -3.94 13.60 2.01
CA ASN A 73 -4.63 14.33 0.93
C ASN A 73 -3.86 14.41 -0.39
N THR A 74 -2.70 13.77 -0.49
CA THR A 74 -1.82 13.87 -1.67
C THR A 74 -1.84 12.65 -2.56
N THR A 75 -2.40 11.53 -2.07
CA THR A 75 -2.32 10.22 -2.76
C THR A 75 -2.94 10.27 -4.15
N GLU A 76 -4.17 10.73 -4.27
CA GLU A 76 -4.88 10.75 -5.55
C GLU A 76 -4.21 11.69 -6.58
N ARG A 77 -3.63 12.81 -6.09
CA ARG A 77 -2.86 13.72 -6.96
C ARG A 77 -1.57 13.07 -7.45
N LEU A 78 -0.87 12.36 -6.57
CA LEU A 78 0.35 11.65 -6.89
C LEU A 78 0.08 10.52 -7.91
N LEU A 79 -0.97 9.74 -7.70
CA LEU A 79 -1.36 8.68 -8.64
C LEU A 79 -1.70 9.25 -10.03
N ARG A 80 -2.42 10.38 -10.10
CA ARG A 80 -2.70 11.07 -11.36
C ARG A 80 -1.45 11.66 -12.01
N HIS A 81 -0.53 12.23 -11.21
CA HIS A 81 0.73 12.75 -11.73
C HIS A 81 1.53 11.68 -12.51
N PHE A 82 1.49 10.44 -12.01
CA PHE A 82 2.13 9.29 -12.66
C PHE A 82 1.22 8.52 -13.64
N GLU A 83 -0.02 8.98 -13.86
CA GLU A 83 -0.99 8.35 -14.75
C GLU A 83 -1.34 6.89 -14.39
N ILE A 84 -1.19 6.52 -13.11
CA ILE A 84 -1.47 5.17 -12.58
C ILE A 84 -2.76 5.09 -11.74
N ASP A 85 -3.47 6.19 -11.57
CA ASP A 85 -4.74 6.25 -10.83
C ASP A 85 -5.80 5.31 -11.41
N ARG A 86 -5.79 5.11 -12.74
CA ARG A 86 -6.70 4.21 -13.46
C ARG A 86 -6.64 2.74 -12.99
N PHE A 87 -5.56 2.32 -12.36
CA PHE A 87 -5.38 0.94 -11.91
C PHE A 87 -6.01 0.65 -10.55
N PHE A 88 -6.32 1.67 -9.76
CA PHE A 88 -6.64 1.49 -8.36
C PHE A 88 -8.08 1.91 -8.00
N ALA A 89 -8.83 0.96 -7.45
CA ALA A 89 -10.15 1.20 -6.88
C ALA A 89 -10.44 0.16 -5.76
N PRO A 90 -10.64 0.60 -4.50
CA PRO A 90 -10.58 1.98 -4.00
C PRO A 90 -9.15 2.49 -3.72
N VAL A 91 -9.02 3.80 -3.51
CA VAL A 91 -7.85 4.43 -2.88
C VAL A 91 -8.23 4.81 -1.46
N VAL A 92 -7.56 4.19 -0.48
CA VAL A 92 -7.83 4.37 0.95
C VAL A 92 -6.64 5.09 1.58
N ASN A 93 -6.87 6.32 2.02
CA ASN A 93 -5.86 7.16 2.67
C ASN A 93 -6.22 7.40 4.15
N ALA A 94 -5.25 7.84 4.96
CA ALA A 94 -5.47 8.06 6.40
C ALA A 94 -6.55 9.12 6.70
N GLY A 95 -6.81 10.06 5.79
CA GLY A 95 -7.84 11.08 5.96
C GLY A 95 -9.27 10.53 5.83
N SER A 96 -9.44 9.36 5.21
CA SER A 96 -10.73 8.70 5.05
C SER A 96 -11.04 7.67 6.15
N LEU A 97 -10.10 7.40 7.05
CA LEU A 97 -10.19 6.39 8.10
C LEU A 97 -10.29 7.02 9.49
N LYS A 98 -10.95 6.34 10.40
CA LYS A 98 -10.92 6.68 11.83
C LYS A 98 -9.60 6.24 12.46
N ARG A 99 -9.07 5.12 12.02
CA ARG A 99 -7.82 4.52 12.49
C ARG A 99 -6.96 4.12 11.30
N PRO A 100 -5.87 4.88 11.04
CA PRO A 100 -4.92 4.54 9.98
C PRO A 100 -4.07 3.32 10.36
N LYS A 101 -3.21 2.85 9.43
CA LYS A 101 -2.25 1.77 9.72
C LYS A 101 -1.47 2.07 11.01
N PRO A 102 -1.30 1.08 11.89
CA PRO A 102 -1.42 -0.37 11.71
C PRO A 102 -2.81 -0.96 11.94
N ASP A 103 -3.86 -0.16 12.17
CA ASP A 103 -5.22 -0.67 12.31
C ASP A 103 -5.70 -1.32 11.00
N PRO A 104 -6.44 -2.44 11.03
CA PRO A 104 -6.93 -3.12 9.82
C PRO A 104 -8.12 -2.44 9.15
N GLU A 105 -8.63 -1.31 9.67
CA GLU A 105 -9.85 -0.64 9.17
C GLU A 105 -9.82 -0.42 7.65
N GLY A 106 -8.69 0.07 7.11
CA GLY A 106 -8.55 0.33 5.68
C GLY A 106 -8.54 -0.94 4.84
N VAL A 107 -7.94 -2.02 5.34
CA VAL A 107 -7.96 -3.33 4.65
C VAL A 107 -9.37 -3.89 4.64
N HIS A 108 -10.09 -3.86 5.77
CA HIS A 108 -11.48 -4.29 5.84
C HIS A 108 -12.38 -3.45 4.92
N TYR A 109 -12.14 -2.14 4.81
CA TYR A 109 -12.86 -1.30 3.85
C TYR A 109 -12.69 -1.80 2.41
N ILE A 110 -11.46 -2.12 2.00
CA ILE A 110 -11.14 -2.63 0.66
C ILE A 110 -11.81 -3.99 0.42
N LEU A 111 -11.69 -4.93 1.37
CA LEU A 111 -12.31 -6.25 1.28
C LEU A 111 -13.83 -6.17 1.12
N ASN A 112 -14.48 -5.31 1.92
CA ASN A 112 -15.91 -5.07 1.84
C ASN A 112 -16.33 -4.45 0.50
N ALA A 113 -15.58 -3.46 0.02
CA ALA A 113 -15.84 -2.82 -1.27
C ALA A 113 -15.73 -3.80 -2.44
N TRP A 114 -14.86 -4.79 -2.32
CA TRP A 114 -14.67 -5.81 -3.33
C TRP A 114 -15.59 -7.02 -3.17
N GLY A 115 -16.14 -7.24 -1.98
CA GLY A 115 -16.88 -8.46 -1.64
C GLY A 115 -16.01 -9.71 -1.75
N LEU A 116 -14.72 -9.60 -1.36
CA LEU A 116 -13.75 -10.69 -1.44
C LEU A 116 -13.38 -11.20 -0.05
N PRO A 117 -13.22 -12.54 0.09
CA PRO A 117 -12.65 -13.12 1.30
C PRO A 117 -11.15 -12.87 1.38
N THR A 118 -10.62 -12.85 2.61
CA THR A 118 -9.21 -12.52 2.91
C THR A 118 -8.20 -13.40 2.20
N GLU A 119 -8.54 -14.67 1.99
CA GLU A 119 -7.67 -15.69 1.38
C GLU A 119 -7.39 -15.45 -0.11
N THR A 120 -8.20 -14.61 -0.75
CA THR A 120 -8.04 -14.28 -2.19
C THR A 120 -7.33 -12.98 -2.43
N VAL A 121 -6.87 -12.32 -1.38
CA VAL A 121 -6.21 -11.01 -1.44
C VAL A 121 -4.81 -11.11 -0.88
N ALA A 122 -3.86 -10.45 -1.55
CA ALA A 122 -2.51 -10.23 -1.04
C ALA A 122 -2.28 -8.74 -0.79
N TYR A 123 -1.60 -8.42 0.30
CA TYR A 123 -1.16 -7.08 0.65
C TYR A 123 0.34 -6.96 0.41
N ILE A 124 0.77 -6.00 -0.42
CA ILE A 124 2.18 -5.72 -0.67
C ILE A 124 2.55 -4.43 0.06
N GLY A 125 3.59 -4.48 0.88
CA GLY A 125 4.05 -3.33 1.64
C GLY A 125 5.50 -3.46 2.10
N ASP A 126 6.10 -2.36 2.54
CA ASP A 126 7.51 -2.25 2.90
C ASP A 126 7.75 -1.94 4.38
N SER A 127 6.69 -1.68 5.13
CA SER A 127 6.76 -1.22 6.52
C SER A 127 6.14 -2.19 7.53
N ALA A 128 6.58 -2.10 8.79
CA ALA A 128 5.95 -2.82 9.89
C ALA A 128 4.49 -2.39 10.15
N LEU A 129 4.08 -1.22 9.67
CA LEU A 129 2.69 -0.78 9.72
C LEU A 129 1.83 -1.58 8.73
N ASP A 130 2.37 -1.88 7.54
CA ASP A 130 1.71 -2.69 6.52
C ASP A 130 1.56 -4.14 6.99
N GLU A 131 2.66 -4.74 7.47
CA GLU A 131 2.68 -6.10 8.04
C GLU A 131 1.60 -6.27 9.11
N ARG A 132 1.57 -5.34 10.10
CA ARG A 132 0.60 -5.39 11.19
C ARG A 132 -0.83 -5.19 10.72
N SER A 133 -1.07 -4.26 9.79
CA SER A 133 -2.40 -3.99 9.24
C SER A 133 -2.93 -5.19 8.45
N ALA A 134 -2.09 -5.80 7.59
CA ALA A 134 -2.44 -6.99 6.83
C ALA A 134 -2.70 -8.19 7.75
N GLY A 135 -1.80 -8.44 8.72
CA GLY A 135 -1.92 -9.53 9.69
C GLY A 135 -3.16 -9.41 10.57
N ALA A 136 -3.48 -8.19 11.06
CA ALA A 136 -4.68 -7.94 11.84
C ALA A 136 -5.98 -8.12 11.03
N ALA A 137 -5.93 -7.91 9.72
CA ALA A 137 -7.05 -8.16 8.81
C ALA A 137 -7.14 -9.62 8.32
N GLY A 138 -6.15 -10.47 8.63
CA GLY A 138 -6.09 -11.85 8.14
C GLY A 138 -5.75 -11.98 6.65
N VAL A 139 -5.13 -10.96 6.06
CA VAL A 139 -4.73 -10.95 4.64
C VAL A 139 -3.27 -11.38 4.51
N THR A 140 -2.98 -12.18 3.46
CA THR A 140 -1.61 -12.59 3.14
C THR A 140 -0.72 -11.37 2.88
N PHE A 141 0.37 -11.24 3.62
CA PHE A 141 1.33 -10.15 3.46
C PHE A 141 2.55 -10.56 2.63
N TRP A 142 2.92 -9.70 1.68
CA TRP A 142 4.13 -9.79 0.87
C TRP A 142 5.01 -8.57 1.15
N SER A 143 6.23 -8.81 1.59
CA SER A 143 7.17 -7.75 1.94
C SER A 143 7.90 -7.22 0.71
N TYR A 144 7.75 -5.94 0.40
CA TYR A 144 8.45 -5.27 -0.68
C TYR A 144 9.79 -4.69 -0.18
N LYS A 145 10.90 -5.11 -0.77
CA LYS A 145 12.28 -4.63 -0.48
C LYS A 145 12.71 -4.67 1.01
N ASN A 146 11.92 -5.26 1.89
CA ASN A 146 12.23 -5.32 3.33
C ASN A 146 12.27 -6.77 3.86
N PRO A 147 13.43 -7.43 3.85
CA PRO A 147 13.56 -8.81 4.29
C PRO A 147 13.44 -9.02 5.81
N ALA A 148 13.37 -7.92 6.60
CA ALA A 148 13.21 -8.01 8.05
C ALA A 148 11.76 -8.22 8.51
N LEU A 149 10.78 -8.06 7.61
CA LEU A 149 9.36 -8.24 7.92
C LEU A 149 8.94 -9.71 7.81
N ALA A 150 8.02 -10.13 8.69
CA ALA A 150 7.43 -11.46 8.62
C ALA A 150 6.37 -11.50 7.49
N ALA A 151 6.72 -12.13 6.39
CA ALA A 151 5.90 -12.16 5.18
C ALA A 151 5.79 -13.56 4.59
N ALA A 152 4.69 -13.86 3.91
CA ALA A 152 4.52 -15.08 3.15
C ALA A 152 5.42 -15.12 1.90
N MET A 153 5.78 -13.94 1.38
CA MET A 153 6.70 -13.80 0.25
C MET A 153 7.53 -12.51 0.38
N PHE A 154 8.82 -12.60 0.07
CA PHE A 154 9.67 -11.44 -0.13
C PHE A 154 9.69 -11.04 -1.61
N VAL A 155 9.44 -9.77 -1.88
CA VAL A 155 9.39 -9.16 -3.22
C VAL A 155 10.57 -8.20 -3.35
N PRO A 156 11.64 -8.56 -4.06
CA PRO A 156 12.81 -7.69 -4.22
C PRO A 156 12.54 -6.51 -5.15
N ASP A 157 11.73 -6.71 -6.18
CA ASP A 157 11.35 -5.73 -7.19
C ASP A 157 10.10 -6.19 -7.96
N PHE A 158 9.51 -5.26 -8.74
CA PHE A 158 8.31 -5.57 -9.52
C PHE A 158 8.58 -6.44 -10.76
N ASP A 159 9.76 -6.41 -11.33
CA ASP A 159 10.12 -7.27 -12.47
C ASP A 159 10.18 -8.74 -12.07
N THR A 160 10.77 -9.03 -10.92
CA THR A 160 10.79 -10.38 -10.35
C THR A 160 9.37 -10.86 -10.07
N LEU A 161 8.54 -10.03 -9.43
CA LEU A 161 7.14 -10.37 -9.13
C LEU A 161 6.34 -10.59 -10.41
N ARG A 162 6.49 -9.73 -11.41
CA ARG A 162 5.88 -9.87 -12.73
C ARG A 162 6.26 -11.19 -13.40
N SER A 163 7.54 -11.55 -13.36
CA SER A 163 8.06 -12.79 -13.93
C SER A 163 7.47 -14.03 -13.24
N CYS A 164 7.38 -14.02 -11.90
CA CYS A 164 6.74 -15.08 -11.14
C CYS A 164 5.27 -15.24 -11.53
N LEU A 165 4.53 -14.14 -11.65
CA LEU A 165 3.11 -14.19 -12.01
C LEU A 165 2.89 -14.53 -13.48
N ALA A 166 3.79 -14.15 -14.40
CA ALA A 166 3.64 -14.45 -15.82
C ALA A 166 3.53 -15.95 -16.09
N GLY A 167 4.22 -16.78 -15.30
CA GLY A 167 4.14 -18.24 -15.38
C GLY A 167 2.86 -18.88 -14.82
N ILE A 168 2.04 -18.12 -14.10
CA ILE A 168 0.79 -18.61 -13.51
C ILE A 168 -0.35 -18.35 -14.51
N ALA A 169 -1.15 -19.38 -14.81
CA ALA A 169 -2.33 -19.23 -15.66
C ALA A 169 -3.28 -18.17 -15.09
N ALA A 170 -3.83 -17.31 -15.97
CA ALA A 170 -4.83 -16.33 -15.55
C ALA A 170 -6.03 -17.04 -14.90
N PRO A 171 -6.63 -16.49 -13.83
CA PRO A 171 -7.83 -17.05 -13.27
C PRO A 171 -8.93 -17.08 -14.34
N VAL A 172 -9.56 -18.24 -14.51
CA VAL A 172 -10.67 -18.39 -15.49
C VAL A 172 -11.85 -17.57 -14.96
N PRO A 173 -12.34 -16.55 -15.68
CA PRO A 173 -13.52 -15.81 -15.24
C PRO A 173 -14.72 -16.77 -15.17
N GLY A 174 -15.35 -16.91 -13.99
CA GLY A 174 -16.66 -17.55 -13.85
C GLY A 174 -16.70 -18.95 -13.29
N ARG A 175 -15.64 -19.50 -12.67
CA ARG A 175 -15.82 -20.67 -11.78
C ARG A 175 -16.18 -20.21 -10.37
N THR A 176 -17.46 -20.06 -10.10
CA THR A 176 -17.98 -20.19 -8.73
C THR A 176 -17.60 -21.59 -8.23
N ALA A 177 -17.11 -21.69 -6.99
CA ALA A 177 -16.84 -22.98 -6.37
C ALA A 177 -18.10 -23.85 -6.51
N GLU A 178 -18.00 -24.98 -7.23
CA GLU A 178 -19.06 -25.97 -7.26
C GLU A 178 -19.24 -26.48 -5.82
N GLU A 179 -20.45 -26.35 -5.30
CA GLU A 179 -20.83 -27.02 -4.06
C GLU A 179 -20.58 -28.54 -4.23
N PRO A 180 -20.00 -29.21 -3.21
CA PRO A 180 -19.86 -30.64 -3.28
C PRO A 180 -21.26 -31.28 -3.31
N ASP A 181 -21.53 -32.04 -4.35
CA ASP A 181 -22.70 -32.88 -4.49
C ASP A 181 -22.74 -33.88 -3.31
N LEU A 182 -23.65 -33.63 -2.38
CA LEU A 182 -24.00 -34.52 -1.29
C LEU A 182 -25.17 -35.42 -1.75
N SER A 183 -24.89 -36.36 -2.60
CA SER A 183 -25.79 -37.51 -2.87
C SER A 183 -25.18 -38.80 -2.37
#